data_6eae212e9048f87dabb2911088adb987
#
_entry.id   6eae212e9048f87dabb2911088adb987
#
_cell.length_a   1.000
_cell.length_b   1.000
_cell.length_c   1.000
_cell.angle_alpha   90.00
_cell.angle_beta   90.00
_cell.angle_gamma   90.00
#
_symmetry.space_group_name_H-M   'P 1'
#
loop_
_entity.id
_entity.type
_entity.pdbx_description
1 polymer ?
#
loop_
_entity_poly.entity_id
_entity_poly.type
_entity_poly.pdbx_seq_one_letter_code
_entity_poly.pdbx_strand_id
1 'polypeptide(L)'
;WSRRSRVRIPSATPIVRPPDTHGDNVHTEVSETGRYERTLTVQLEEAELEAAKTKAARNLSKEMKVKGFRPGKAPRSIVERMVGADHLRSEAIEVAIPETVGSAIDESGLEPATVPSVTDIRDLDDGGVEVDVLITLWPVLDAIPDFDGREVEIEAPVVEDEEIEQQMDALRDQFADLEAIDRAAGEGDFVTINVSAFDGGVEIEDASANDMLYEVGSRSFFPGLDELLAGASVGDVVEGDGTLPAGFTQDEDRPVTLRVLVKEVKAKQLPVLTDEFMSDVTEFETVEEARTSLRENILAYKTQQARTAFNDRAVEQLVADVDLELPQALVDSEAQARIQNLLARLESDNIGFEDYLRIVGRDQAGFVEDVRAQAATALATRIVVETIVSIEGTSVDDDEYREALEAIAASSESTVEEIEKMLDETGQVESLTGDILRRKALDRIAEAAVPVDADGNVVDLTPVVVDADDDEEEEPSGDDGQDDESSPEIEE
;
A
#
# COMPACT_ATOMS: atom_id res chain seq x y z
N TRP A 1 -11.89 10.63 -38.81
CA TRP A 1 -10.80 11.45 -39.37
C TRP A 1 -9.61 11.35 -38.44
N SER A 2 -8.65 10.56 -38.90
CA SER A 2 -7.45 10.18 -38.18
C SER A 2 -6.54 11.40 -37.93
N ARG A 3 -6.22 11.67 -36.68
CA ARG A 3 -4.94 12.23 -36.29
C ARG A 3 -4.25 11.22 -35.39
N ARG A 4 -3.33 10.47 -35.97
CA ARG A 4 -2.36 9.64 -35.26
C ARG A 4 -1.45 10.57 -34.47
N SER A 5 -1.73 10.74 -33.19
CA SER A 5 -0.77 11.29 -32.22
C SER A 5 0.08 10.12 -31.73
N ARG A 6 1.22 9.92 -32.33
CA ARG A 6 2.28 9.09 -31.75
C ARG A 6 2.80 9.84 -30.53
N VAL A 7 2.52 9.37 -29.35
CA VAL A 7 3.21 9.78 -28.11
C VAL A 7 4.67 9.37 -28.31
N ARG A 8 5.54 10.36 -28.48
CA ARG A 8 6.99 10.16 -28.48
C ARG A 8 7.42 10.18 -27.02
N ILE A 9 7.82 9.01 -26.51
CA ILE A 9 8.70 8.97 -25.33
C ILE A 9 9.99 9.67 -25.76
N PRO A 10 10.51 10.62 -24.95
CA PRO A 10 11.77 11.25 -25.29
C PRO A 10 12.87 10.17 -25.28
N SER A 11 13.36 9.82 -26.45
CA SER A 11 14.57 9.02 -26.61
C SER A 11 15.71 9.75 -25.93
N ALA A 12 16.56 9.01 -25.19
CA ALA A 12 17.79 9.47 -24.59
C ALA A 12 18.47 10.49 -25.51
N THR A 13 18.50 11.75 -25.10
CA THR A 13 19.07 12.84 -25.88
C THR A 13 20.60 12.74 -25.73
N PRO A 14 21.34 12.70 -26.81
CA PRO A 14 22.82 12.75 -26.73
C PRO A 14 23.26 14.08 -26.09
N ILE A 15 24.34 14.01 -25.32
CA ILE A 15 25.04 15.12 -24.70
C ILE A 15 25.01 16.35 -25.62
N VAL A 16 24.15 17.31 -25.29
CA VAL A 16 24.07 18.58 -26.00
C VAL A 16 25.20 19.49 -25.46
N ARG A 17 26.11 19.89 -26.33
CA ARG A 17 26.99 21.01 -26.08
C ARG A 17 26.15 22.23 -25.74
N PRO A 18 26.55 23.05 -24.76
CA PRO A 18 25.82 24.26 -24.44
C PRO A 18 25.64 25.13 -25.68
N PRO A 19 24.44 25.66 -25.93
CA PRO A 19 24.27 26.64 -27.00
C PRO A 19 24.90 27.96 -26.56
N ASP A 20 25.76 28.52 -27.41
CA ASP A 20 26.09 29.93 -27.37
C ASP A 20 24.81 30.72 -27.67
N THR A 21 24.14 31.23 -26.67
CA THR A 21 23.00 32.12 -26.86
C THR A 21 23.13 33.36 -26.00
N HIS A 22 23.19 34.46 -26.68
CA HIS A 22 22.92 35.79 -26.18
C HIS A 22 21.42 35.93 -25.88
N GLY A 23 21.10 36.32 -24.65
CA GLY A 23 19.76 36.76 -24.28
C GLY A 23 19.52 36.72 -22.77
N ASP A 24 19.62 37.90 -22.13
CA ASP A 24 19.18 38.30 -20.80
C ASP A 24 19.54 37.42 -19.56
N ASN A 25 20.71 37.66 -19.03
CA ASN A 25 21.19 37.82 -17.64
C ASN A 25 20.61 36.97 -16.50
N VAL A 26 20.70 35.65 -16.57
CA VAL A 26 20.98 34.89 -15.34
C VAL A 26 22.35 34.25 -15.54
N HIS A 27 23.37 34.68 -14.78
CA HIS A 27 24.64 33.97 -14.79
C HIS A 27 24.42 32.61 -14.10
N THR A 28 24.19 31.58 -14.92
CA THR A 28 23.94 30.22 -14.47
C THR A 28 25.17 29.38 -14.83
N GLU A 29 25.79 28.73 -13.84
CA GLU A 29 26.83 27.74 -14.01
C GLU A 29 26.41 26.40 -13.51
N VAL A 30 26.55 25.35 -14.32
CA VAL A 30 26.25 23.96 -13.95
C VAL A 30 27.57 23.22 -13.78
N SER A 31 27.81 22.67 -12.60
CA SER A 31 28.97 21.83 -12.30
C SER A 31 28.58 20.42 -11.90
N GLU A 32 29.35 19.42 -12.31
CA GLU A 32 29.15 18.03 -11.88
C GLU A 32 29.72 17.84 -10.48
N THR A 33 28.86 17.49 -9.53
CA THR A 33 29.24 17.29 -8.13
C THR A 33 29.25 15.80 -7.78
N GLY A 34 28.46 15.01 -8.49
CA GLY A 34 28.36 13.55 -8.35
C GLY A 34 27.86 12.90 -9.62
N ARG A 35 27.81 11.55 -9.65
CA ARG A 35 27.32 10.79 -10.82
C ARG A 35 25.94 11.24 -11.28
N TYR A 36 25.03 11.46 -10.32
CA TYR A 36 23.65 11.90 -10.55
C TYR A 36 23.33 13.23 -9.85
N GLU A 37 24.38 14.01 -9.52
CA GLU A 37 24.21 15.26 -8.82
C GLU A 37 24.88 16.39 -9.62
N ARG A 38 24.20 17.51 -9.68
CA ARG A 38 24.66 18.74 -10.31
C ARG A 38 24.51 19.88 -9.32
N THR A 39 25.52 20.73 -9.23
CA THR A 39 25.40 22.01 -8.53
C THR A 39 25.11 23.08 -9.58
N LEU A 40 23.95 23.70 -9.44
CA LEU A 40 23.53 24.85 -10.22
C LEU A 40 23.82 26.10 -9.40
N THR A 41 24.81 26.91 -9.87
CA THR A 41 25.14 28.20 -9.28
C THR A 41 24.35 29.28 -10.00
N VAL A 42 23.53 30.02 -9.29
CA VAL A 42 22.65 31.06 -9.83
C VAL A 42 22.99 32.38 -9.15
N GLN A 43 23.15 33.47 -9.91
CA GLN A 43 23.38 34.80 -9.38
C GLN A 43 22.09 35.62 -9.49
N LEU A 44 21.68 36.18 -8.36
CA LEU A 44 20.56 37.13 -8.22
C LEU A 44 21.16 38.54 -8.20
N GLU A 45 20.84 39.36 -9.19
CA GLU A 45 21.27 40.73 -9.24
C GLU A 45 20.58 41.61 -8.16
N GLU A 46 21.21 42.73 -7.78
CA GLU A 46 20.63 43.69 -6.82
C GLU A 46 19.23 44.16 -7.26
N ALA A 47 19.00 44.32 -8.56
CA ALA A 47 17.71 44.75 -9.10
C ALA A 47 16.59 43.71 -8.86
N GLU A 48 16.87 42.43 -8.99
CA GLU A 48 15.96 41.32 -8.72
C GLU A 48 15.68 41.22 -7.23
N LEU A 49 16.69 41.32 -6.38
CA LEU A 49 16.55 41.41 -4.94
C LEU A 49 15.67 42.58 -4.48
N GLU A 50 15.79 43.74 -5.12
CA GLU A 50 14.93 44.89 -4.82
C GLU A 50 13.45 44.64 -5.19
N ALA A 51 13.20 43.94 -6.29
CA ALA A 51 11.86 43.49 -6.65
C ALA A 51 11.33 42.44 -5.65
N ALA A 52 12.17 41.47 -5.27
CA ALA A 52 11.84 40.44 -4.29
C ALA A 52 11.59 41.02 -2.88
N LYS A 53 12.35 42.04 -2.43
CA LYS A 53 12.08 42.77 -1.17
C LYS A 53 10.68 43.39 -1.14
N THR A 54 10.15 43.77 -2.29
CA THR A 54 8.78 44.29 -2.37
C THR A 54 7.73 43.18 -2.22
N LYS A 55 8.00 41.99 -2.81
CA LYS A 55 7.16 40.79 -2.64
C LYS A 55 7.21 40.31 -1.18
N ALA A 56 8.41 40.20 -0.60
CA ALA A 56 8.65 39.78 0.79
C ALA A 56 7.97 40.72 1.80
N ALA A 57 8.12 42.04 1.65
CA ALA A 57 7.44 43.01 2.50
C ALA A 57 5.91 42.86 2.46
N ARG A 58 5.37 42.54 1.27
CA ARG A 58 3.91 42.29 1.14
C ARG A 58 3.50 41.00 1.87
N ASN A 59 4.28 39.95 1.81
CA ASN A 59 4.01 38.69 2.51
C ASN A 59 4.11 38.86 4.02
N LEU A 60 5.21 39.41 4.51
CA LEU A 60 5.38 39.74 5.93
C LEU A 60 4.23 40.63 6.46
N SER A 61 3.74 41.59 5.65
CA SER A 61 2.62 42.45 6.05
C SER A 61 1.27 41.74 6.09
N LYS A 62 1.13 40.52 5.54
CA LYS A 62 -0.08 39.67 5.71
C LYS A 62 -0.04 38.91 7.03
N GLU A 63 1.14 38.45 7.43
CA GLU A 63 1.37 37.67 8.63
C GLU A 63 1.44 38.57 9.90
N MET A 64 2.03 39.73 9.76
CA MET A 64 2.21 40.69 10.84
C MET A 64 1.05 41.71 10.91
N LYS A 65 0.56 42.01 12.13
CA LYS A 65 -0.38 43.14 12.34
C LYS A 65 0.37 44.45 12.31
N VAL A 66 0.38 45.14 11.16
CA VAL A 66 0.92 46.51 11.03
C VAL A 66 -0.14 47.52 11.43
N LYS A 67 0.08 48.29 12.51
CA LYS A 67 -0.89 49.31 12.99
C LYS A 67 -1.18 50.36 11.89
N GLY A 68 -2.45 50.51 11.58
CA GLY A 68 -2.90 51.49 10.59
C GLY A 68 -3.03 50.99 9.14
N PHE A 69 -2.70 49.73 8.88
CA PHE A 69 -2.80 49.11 7.54
C PHE A 69 -3.60 47.82 7.56
N ARG A 70 -4.28 47.56 6.48
CA ARG A 70 -4.93 46.25 6.21
C ARG A 70 -3.83 45.22 5.91
N PRO A 71 -3.96 43.95 6.34
CA PRO A 71 -3.00 42.88 6.03
C PRO A 71 -2.61 42.87 4.54
N GLY A 72 -1.31 42.80 4.25
CA GLY A 72 -0.76 42.81 2.90
C GLY A 72 -0.77 44.18 2.16
N LYS A 73 -1.11 45.29 2.84
CA LYS A 73 -1.19 46.65 2.24
C LYS A 73 -0.27 47.69 2.90
N ALA A 74 0.59 47.28 3.83
CA ALA A 74 1.59 48.16 4.42
C ALA A 74 2.69 48.47 3.39
N PRO A 75 3.15 49.73 3.27
CA PRO A 75 4.27 50.10 2.43
C PRO A 75 5.58 49.40 2.90
N ARG A 76 6.43 48.99 1.95
CA ARG A 76 7.72 48.33 2.23
C ARG A 76 8.53 49.07 3.32
N SER A 77 8.66 50.36 3.23
CA SER A 77 9.46 51.17 4.18
C SER A 77 8.93 51.10 5.64
N ILE A 78 7.66 50.85 5.83
CA ILE A 78 7.09 50.63 7.17
C ILE A 78 7.39 49.22 7.67
N VAL A 79 7.28 48.20 6.79
CA VAL A 79 7.61 46.80 7.12
C VAL A 79 9.09 46.70 7.45
N GLU A 80 9.97 47.24 6.60
CA GLU A 80 11.43 47.23 6.78
C GLU A 80 11.86 47.91 8.10
N ARG A 81 11.20 49.01 8.49
CA ARG A 81 11.47 49.63 9.79
C ARG A 81 11.05 48.78 10.99
N MET A 82 10.05 47.91 10.80
CA MET A 82 9.53 47.03 11.87
C MET A 82 10.37 45.76 12.02
N VAL A 83 10.77 45.14 10.91
CA VAL A 83 11.48 43.84 10.91
C VAL A 83 12.99 44.02 10.81
N GLY A 84 13.48 45.14 10.32
CA GLY A 84 14.89 45.41 10.03
C GLY A 84 15.25 45.14 8.56
N ALA A 85 16.27 45.81 8.06
CA ALA A 85 16.71 45.70 6.66
C ALA A 85 17.29 44.30 6.36
N ASP A 86 18.05 43.75 7.31
CA ASP A 86 18.68 42.41 7.14
C ASP A 86 17.63 41.28 7.09
N HIS A 87 16.63 41.34 7.95
CA HIS A 87 15.56 40.34 7.93
C HIS A 87 14.72 40.43 6.66
N LEU A 88 14.39 41.66 6.20
CA LEU A 88 13.69 41.85 4.92
C LEU A 88 14.54 41.36 3.73
N ARG A 89 15.89 41.47 3.81
CA ARG A 89 16.80 40.94 2.79
C ARG A 89 16.76 39.41 2.77
N SER A 90 16.85 38.74 3.92
CA SER A 90 16.76 37.28 4.02
C SER A 90 15.44 36.77 3.44
N GLU A 91 14.31 37.35 3.85
CA GLU A 91 13.00 37.02 3.29
C GLU A 91 12.89 37.26 1.77
N ALA A 92 13.56 38.31 1.27
CA ALA A 92 13.60 38.57 -0.17
C ALA A 92 14.35 37.50 -0.93
N ILE A 93 15.46 37.01 -0.38
CA ILE A 93 16.24 35.91 -0.95
C ILE A 93 15.38 34.63 -0.98
N GLU A 94 14.72 34.27 0.12
CA GLU A 94 13.83 33.11 0.18
C GLU A 94 12.67 33.18 -0.83
N VAL A 95 12.12 34.36 -1.06
CA VAL A 95 11.04 34.61 -2.05
C VAL A 95 11.56 34.55 -3.49
N ALA A 96 12.83 34.95 -3.75
CA ALA A 96 13.40 35.01 -5.08
C ALA A 96 13.92 33.65 -5.57
N ILE A 97 14.54 32.87 -4.68
CA ILE A 97 15.19 31.58 -5.00
C ILE A 97 14.31 30.65 -5.84
N PRO A 98 13.03 30.33 -5.48
CA PRO A 98 12.24 29.35 -6.24
C PRO A 98 12.00 29.79 -7.70
N GLU A 99 11.77 31.09 -7.94
CA GLU A 99 11.50 31.62 -9.29
C GLU A 99 12.77 31.60 -10.14
N THR A 100 13.91 32.06 -9.56
CA THR A 100 15.19 32.14 -10.28
C THR A 100 15.79 30.74 -10.52
N VAL A 101 15.72 29.86 -9.52
CA VAL A 101 16.18 28.47 -9.64
C VAL A 101 15.32 27.70 -10.66
N GLY A 102 13.99 27.88 -10.64
CA GLY A 102 13.09 27.27 -11.61
C GLY A 102 13.46 27.68 -13.05
N SER A 103 13.64 28.99 -13.30
CA SER A 103 14.07 29.48 -14.62
C SER A 103 15.44 28.94 -15.05
N ALA A 104 16.41 28.87 -14.12
CA ALA A 104 17.73 28.35 -14.39
C ALA A 104 17.76 26.85 -14.68
N ILE A 105 16.87 26.07 -14.04
CA ILE A 105 16.65 24.63 -14.31
C ILE A 105 16.09 24.47 -15.72
N ASP A 106 15.05 25.22 -16.09
CA ASP A 106 14.46 25.18 -17.42
C ASP A 106 15.47 25.54 -18.51
N GLU A 107 16.29 26.58 -18.29
CA GLU A 107 17.34 27.00 -19.24
C GLU A 107 18.47 25.97 -19.36
N SER A 108 18.83 25.30 -18.27
CA SER A 108 19.88 24.27 -18.28
C SER A 108 19.43 22.93 -18.87
N GLY A 109 18.12 22.73 -19.03
CA GLY A 109 17.53 21.46 -19.49
C GLY A 109 17.75 20.31 -18.52
N LEU A 110 17.95 20.59 -17.23
CA LEU A 110 18.05 19.59 -16.19
C LEU A 110 16.64 19.12 -15.77
N GLU A 111 16.49 17.82 -15.55
CA GLU A 111 15.25 17.23 -15.03
C GLU A 111 15.48 16.76 -13.58
N PRO A 112 15.09 17.55 -12.57
CA PRO A 112 15.29 17.19 -11.18
C PRO A 112 14.46 15.97 -10.80
N ALA A 113 15.07 14.97 -10.18
CA ALA A 113 14.39 13.81 -9.61
C ALA A 113 13.77 14.10 -8.23
N THR A 114 14.27 15.12 -7.53
CA THR A 114 13.78 15.58 -6.22
C THR A 114 13.70 17.10 -6.20
N VAL A 115 13.04 17.64 -5.17
CA VAL A 115 13.04 19.09 -4.94
C VAL A 115 14.49 19.58 -4.79
N PRO A 116 14.94 20.58 -5.61
CA PRO A 116 16.27 21.14 -5.52
C PRO A 116 16.59 21.68 -4.13
N SER A 117 17.80 21.44 -3.64
CA SER A 117 18.23 21.83 -2.29
C SER A 117 19.25 22.95 -2.35
N VAL A 118 18.98 24.08 -1.70
CA VAL A 118 19.93 25.17 -1.54
C VAL A 118 21.04 24.74 -0.58
N THR A 119 22.28 24.72 -1.05
CA THR A 119 23.44 24.27 -0.28
C THR A 119 24.28 25.41 0.26
N ASP A 120 24.34 26.53 -0.46
CA ASP A 120 25.10 27.72 -0.04
C ASP A 120 24.47 29.01 -0.59
N ILE A 121 24.64 30.10 0.17
CA ILE A 121 24.19 31.44 -0.21
C ILE A 121 25.31 32.41 0.13
N ARG A 122 25.84 33.13 -0.88
CA ARG A 122 26.98 34.05 -0.74
C ARG A 122 26.59 35.45 -1.21
N ASP A 123 26.92 36.46 -0.41
CA ASP A 123 26.78 37.85 -0.83
C ASP A 123 27.86 38.25 -1.83
N LEU A 124 27.45 38.94 -2.90
CA LEU A 124 28.37 39.51 -3.90
C LEU A 124 28.71 40.97 -3.58
N ASP A 125 29.89 41.43 -4.04
CA ASP A 125 30.39 42.78 -3.79
C ASP A 125 29.50 43.87 -4.42
N ASP A 126 28.73 43.53 -5.45
CA ASP A 126 27.80 44.43 -6.16
C ASP A 126 26.41 44.52 -5.51
N GLY A 127 26.20 43.84 -4.36
CA GLY A 127 24.93 43.81 -3.63
C GLY A 127 24.00 42.70 -4.06
N GLY A 128 24.34 41.90 -5.05
CA GLY A 128 23.67 40.67 -5.46
C GLY A 128 23.92 39.50 -4.50
N VAL A 129 23.39 38.34 -4.83
CA VAL A 129 23.57 37.09 -4.08
C VAL A 129 23.81 35.94 -5.05
N GLU A 130 24.80 35.11 -4.74
CA GLU A 130 25.05 33.85 -5.44
C GLU A 130 24.51 32.71 -4.62
N VAL A 131 23.75 31.82 -5.26
CA VAL A 131 23.07 30.69 -4.63
C VAL A 131 23.52 29.39 -5.30
N ASP A 132 24.07 28.48 -4.52
CA ASP A 132 24.37 27.12 -4.98
C ASP A 132 23.20 26.20 -4.64
N VAL A 133 22.71 25.50 -5.67
CA VAL A 133 21.58 24.59 -5.57
C VAL A 133 21.99 23.20 -6.03
N LEU A 134 21.86 22.23 -5.17
CA LEU A 134 22.08 20.83 -5.50
C LEU A 134 20.85 20.27 -6.19
N ILE A 135 21.05 19.74 -7.39
CA ILE A 135 20.03 19.09 -8.22
C ILE A 135 20.37 17.62 -8.32
N THR A 136 19.47 16.78 -7.85
CA THR A 136 19.56 15.33 -8.01
C THR A 136 18.83 14.91 -9.27
N LEU A 137 19.50 14.17 -10.15
CA LEU A 137 18.96 13.65 -11.40
C LEU A 137 18.52 12.20 -11.22
N TRP A 138 17.61 11.74 -12.09
CA TRP A 138 17.29 10.32 -12.17
C TRP A 138 18.51 9.51 -12.61
N PRO A 139 18.82 8.40 -11.92
CA PRO A 139 19.80 7.45 -12.39
C PRO A 139 19.39 6.83 -13.72
N VAL A 140 20.29 6.78 -14.67
CA VAL A 140 20.09 6.16 -15.98
C VAL A 140 21.08 5.01 -16.12
N LEU A 141 20.58 3.85 -16.55
CA LEU A 141 21.39 2.68 -16.84
C LEU A 141 21.58 2.56 -18.35
N ASP A 142 22.84 2.41 -18.76
CA ASP A 142 23.19 2.23 -20.19
C ASP A 142 22.92 0.80 -20.68
N ALA A 143 22.91 -0.17 -19.78
CA ALA A 143 22.69 -1.57 -20.06
C ALA A 143 22.18 -2.31 -18.84
N ILE A 144 21.49 -3.42 -19.08
CA ILE A 144 21.03 -4.36 -18.06
C ILE A 144 21.75 -5.69 -18.27
N PRO A 145 22.12 -6.42 -17.19
CA PRO A 145 22.65 -7.77 -17.30
C PRO A 145 21.68 -8.69 -18.06
N ASP A 146 22.25 -9.68 -18.76
CA ASP A 146 21.46 -10.71 -19.40
C ASP A 146 20.64 -11.49 -18.37
N PHE A 147 19.33 -11.57 -18.59
CA PHE A 147 18.38 -12.23 -17.68
C PHE A 147 17.63 -13.39 -18.34
N ASP A 148 17.91 -13.71 -19.61
CA ASP A 148 17.30 -14.84 -20.30
C ASP A 148 17.82 -16.18 -19.73
N GLY A 149 16.89 -17.05 -19.35
CA GLY A 149 17.20 -18.40 -18.85
C GLY A 149 17.76 -18.45 -17.43
N ARG A 150 17.61 -17.38 -16.63
CA ARG A 150 17.99 -17.39 -15.21
C ARG A 150 17.13 -18.35 -14.42
N GLU A 151 17.77 -19.17 -13.60
CA GLU A 151 17.11 -20.04 -12.65
C GLU A 151 16.73 -19.25 -11.39
N VAL A 152 15.45 -19.32 -11.03
CA VAL A 152 14.90 -18.67 -9.82
C VAL A 152 14.31 -19.74 -8.93
N GLU A 153 14.90 -19.91 -7.74
CA GLU A 153 14.47 -20.90 -6.77
C GLU A 153 13.16 -20.49 -6.11
N ILE A 154 12.16 -21.37 -6.16
CA ILE A 154 10.86 -21.21 -5.51
C ILE A 154 10.41 -22.51 -4.85
N GLU A 155 9.48 -22.41 -3.93
CA GLU A 155 8.80 -23.57 -3.38
C GLU A 155 7.76 -24.09 -4.40
N ALA A 156 7.83 -25.40 -4.70
CA ALA A 156 6.88 -26.01 -5.62
C ALA A 156 5.45 -26.04 -5.01
N PRO A 157 4.39 -25.71 -5.79
CA PRO A 157 3.02 -25.74 -5.30
C PRO A 157 2.51 -27.20 -5.17
N VAL A 158 2.79 -27.83 -4.03
CA VAL A 158 2.35 -29.19 -3.73
C VAL A 158 1.20 -29.15 -2.74
N VAL A 159 0.15 -29.94 -2.99
CA VAL A 159 -1.00 -30.12 -2.08
C VAL A 159 -0.83 -31.42 -1.33
N GLU A 160 -0.70 -31.32 -0.01
CA GLU A 160 -0.65 -32.46 0.87
C GLU A 160 -2.05 -32.99 1.17
N ASP A 161 -2.23 -34.31 1.26
CA ASP A 161 -3.54 -34.88 1.60
C ASP A 161 -4.04 -34.44 2.98
N GLU A 162 -3.12 -34.11 3.89
CA GLU A 162 -3.44 -33.59 5.23
C GLU A 162 -4.15 -32.21 5.17
N GLU A 163 -3.79 -31.36 4.22
CA GLU A 163 -4.44 -30.04 4.02
C GLU A 163 -5.90 -30.22 3.57
N ILE A 164 -6.15 -31.20 2.70
CA ILE A 164 -7.50 -31.53 2.24
C ILE A 164 -8.34 -32.03 3.40
N GLU A 165 -7.79 -32.98 4.21
CA GLU A 165 -8.50 -33.51 5.38
C GLU A 165 -8.79 -32.41 6.42
N GLN A 166 -7.87 -31.46 6.62
CA GLN A 166 -8.11 -30.32 7.51
C GLN A 166 -9.27 -29.44 7.04
N GLN A 167 -9.40 -29.18 5.74
CA GLN A 167 -10.52 -28.44 5.18
C GLN A 167 -11.83 -29.21 5.28
N MET A 168 -11.80 -30.53 5.03
CA MET A 168 -12.96 -31.40 5.18
C MET A 168 -13.42 -31.49 6.64
N ASP A 169 -12.47 -31.54 7.58
CA ASP A 169 -12.79 -31.54 9.01
C ASP A 169 -13.30 -30.17 9.47
N ALA A 170 -12.78 -29.05 8.92
CA ALA A 170 -13.31 -27.72 9.18
C ALA A 170 -14.76 -27.58 8.68
N LEU A 171 -15.09 -28.15 7.53
CA LEU A 171 -16.45 -28.21 7.03
C LEU A 171 -17.35 -28.99 7.98
N ARG A 172 -16.95 -30.19 8.41
CA ARG A 172 -17.69 -30.99 9.39
C ARG A 172 -17.90 -30.25 10.71
N ASP A 173 -16.91 -29.45 11.10
CA ASP A 173 -16.95 -28.69 12.34
C ASP A 173 -18.07 -27.62 12.34
N GLN A 174 -18.34 -27.01 11.20
CA GLN A 174 -19.44 -26.05 11.03
C GLN A 174 -20.81 -26.69 11.21
N PHE A 175 -20.94 -27.98 10.93
CA PHE A 175 -22.18 -28.75 11.03
C PHE A 175 -22.18 -29.75 12.20
N ALA A 176 -21.29 -29.52 13.19
CA ALA A 176 -21.18 -30.40 14.33
C ALA A 176 -22.37 -30.25 15.29
N ASP A 177 -22.94 -31.36 15.75
CA ASP A 177 -23.92 -31.37 16.79
C ASP A 177 -23.27 -31.32 18.17
N LEU A 178 -23.90 -30.64 19.11
CA LEU A 178 -23.46 -30.56 20.50
C LEU A 178 -24.29 -31.50 21.37
N GLU A 179 -23.73 -32.65 21.76
CA GLU A 179 -24.38 -33.64 22.61
C GLU A 179 -23.95 -33.49 24.07
N ALA A 180 -24.95 -33.41 24.98
CA ALA A 180 -24.67 -33.35 26.41
C ALA A 180 -24.02 -34.64 26.92
N ILE A 181 -22.94 -34.50 27.70
CA ILE A 181 -22.15 -35.61 28.22
C ILE A 181 -21.97 -35.51 29.73
N ASP A 182 -21.85 -36.68 30.41
CA ASP A 182 -21.67 -36.80 31.86
C ASP A 182 -20.19 -36.99 32.27
N ARG A 183 -19.21 -36.67 31.38
CA ARG A 183 -17.78 -36.70 31.71
C ARG A 183 -17.24 -35.30 31.95
N ALA A 184 -16.07 -35.25 32.55
CA ALA A 184 -15.31 -34.00 32.67
C ALA A 184 -15.00 -33.39 31.28
N ALA A 185 -15.01 -32.05 31.21
CA ALA A 185 -14.72 -31.29 29.99
C ALA A 185 -13.27 -31.48 29.56
N GLY A 186 -13.07 -31.70 28.28
CA GLY A 186 -11.77 -31.78 27.62
C GLY A 186 -11.60 -30.67 26.58
N GLU A 187 -10.43 -30.60 26.00
CA GLU A 187 -10.16 -29.69 24.89
C GLU A 187 -11.09 -30.00 23.70
N GLY A 188 -11.71 -28.98 23.12
CA GLY A 188 -12.71 -29.09 22.04
C GLY A 188 -14.12 -29.38 22.49
N ASP A 189 -14.40 -29.63 23.81
CA ASP A 189 -15.73 -29.72 24.32
C ASP A 189 -16.35 -28.31 24.53
N PHE A 190 -17.64 -28.21 24.36
CA PHE A 190 -18.41 -27.00 24.68
C PHE A 190 -18.95 -27.06 26.08
N VAL A 191 -18.78 -25.98 26.82
CA VAL A 191 -19.36 -25.86 28.18
C VAL A 191 -20.30 -24.67 28.24
N THR A 192 -21.44 -24.86 28.89
CA THR A 192 -22.29 -23.71 29.27
C THR A 192 -21.91 -23.31 30.67
N ILE A 193 -21.39 -22.08 30.82
CA ILE A 193 -20.82 -21.58 32.06
C ILE A 193 -21.44 -20.26 32.52
N ASN A 194 -21.35 -20.01 33.82
CA ASN A 194 -21.38 -18.66 34.36
C ASN A 194 -19.98 -18.31 34.83
N VAL A 195 -19.43 -17.25 34.28
CA VAL A 195 -18.11 -16.73 34.67
C VAL A 195 -18.24 -15.39 35.34
N SER A 196 -17.57 -15.21 36.49
CA SER A 196 -17.45 -13.94 37.18
C SER A 196 -15.96 -13.65 37.42
N ALA A 197 -15.53 -12.43 37.09
CA ALA A 197 -14.18 -11.95 37.36
C ALA A 197 -14.17 -11.03 38.58
N PHE A 198 -13.18 -11.23 39.48
CA PHE A 198 -13.02 -10.46 40.70
C PHE A 198 -11.64 -9.79 40.78
N ASP A 199 -11.62 -8.53 41.14
CA ASP A 199 -10.40 -7.84 41.55
C ASP A 199 -10.43 -7.48 43.02
N GLY A 200 -9.49 -8.07 43.78
CA GLY A 200 -9.44 -7.86 45.23
C GLY A 200 -10.73 -8.23 45.96
N GLY A 201 -11.53 -9.12 45.41
CA GLY A 201 -12.81 -9.58 45.96
C GLY A 201 -14.03 -8.74 45.53
N VAL A 202 -13.85 -7.76 44.65
CA VAL A 202 -14.96 -6.99 44.02
C VAL A 202 -15.22 -7.55 42.61
N GLU A 203 -16.47 -7.88 42.34
CA GLU A 203 -16.89 -8.37 41.04
C GLU A 203 -16.83 -7.26 39.98
N ILE A 204 -16.32 -7.62 38.79
CA ILE A 204 -16.28 -6.76 37.62
C ILE A 204 -17.43 -7.18 36.71
N GLU A 205 -18.53 -6.40 36.71
CA GLU A 205 -19.76 -6.75 35.97
C GLU A 205 -19.51 -6.90 34.46
N ASP A 206 -18.69 -6.03 33.87
CA ASP A 206 -18.37 -6.03 32.43
C ASP A 206 -17.51 -7.26 32.01
N ALA A 207 -16.85 -7.91 32.97
CA ALA A 207 -16.06 -9.12 32.75
C ALA A 207 -16.76 -10.39 33.26
N SER A 208 -18.06 -10.31 33.53
CA SER A 208 -18.88 -11.42 34.03
C SER A 208 -19.94 -11.78 32.99
N ALA A 209 -20.15 -13.08 32.75
CA ALA A 209 -21.13 -13.58 31.80
C ALA A 209 -21.95 -14.74 32.40
N ASN A 210 -23.24 -14.81 32.05
CA ASN A 210 -24.11 -15.89 32.43
C ASN A 210 -24.55 -16.67 31.20
N ASP A 211 -24.68 -17.99 31.35
CA ASP A 211 -25.14 -18.91 30.29
C ASP A 211 -24.31 -18.81 29.00
N MET A 212 -23.02 -18.51 29.16
CA MET A 212 -22.09 -18.40 28.04
C MET A 212 -21.72 -19.79 27.56
N LEU A 213 -21.91 -20.05 26.26
CA LEU A 213 -21.39 -21.22 25.59
C LEU A 213 -19.94 -20.96 25.22
N TYR A 214 -19.03 -21.79 25.67
CA TYR A 214 -17.59 -21.64 25.50
C TYR A 214 -16.96 -22.96 25.06
N GLU A 215 -16.10 -22.93 24.04
CA GLU A 215 -15.30 -24.07 23.60
C GLU A 215 -13.99 -24.10 24.39
N VAL A 216 -13.76 -25.19 25.11
CA VAL A 216 -12.56 -25.41 25.95
C VAL A 216 -11.33 -25.52 25.03
N GLY A 217 -10.33 -24.68 25.24
CA GLY A 217 -9.12 -24.63 24.43
C GLY A 217 -9.15 -23.58 23.31
N SER A 218 -10.29 -22.93 23.06
CA SER A 218 -10.43 -21.90 22.01
C SER A 218 -9.66 -20.62 22.28
N ARG A 219 -9.32 -20.34 23.54
CA ARG A 219 -8.69 -19.10 24.00
C ARG A 219 -9.42 -17.83 23.55
N SER A 220 -10.71 -17.95 23.29
CA SER A 220 -11.56 -16.85 22.78
C SER A 220 -12.08 -15.92 23.88
N PHE A 221 -11.72 -16.18 25.14
CA PHE A 221 -12.07 -15.38 26.31
C PHE A 221 -10.81 -14.97 27.08
N PHE A 222 -10.94 -14.69 28.40
CA PHE A 222 -9.78 -14.23 29.19
C PHE A 222 -8.76 -15.34 29.42
N PRO A 223 -7.44 -15.05 29.36
CA PRO A 223 -6.40 -15.98 29.73
C PRO A 223 -6.62 -16.57 31.13
N GLY A 224 -6.45 -17.88 31.27
CA GLY A 224 -6.68 -18.64 32.48
C GLY A 224 -8.02 -19.40 32.52
N LEU A 225 -8.97 -19.07 31.64
CA LEU A 225 -10.28 -19.74 31.64
C LEU A 225 -10.17 -21.21 31.17
N ASP A 226 -9.41 -21.47 30.14
CA ASP A 226 -9.25 -22.83 29.58
C ASP A 226 -8.62 -23.78 30.59
N GLU A 227 -7.61 -23.33 31.33
CA GLU A 227 -6.95 -24.13 32.38
C GLU A 227 -7.90 -24.48 33.52
N LEU A 228 -8.87 -23.60 33.84
CA LEU A 228 -9.88 -23.84 34.87
C LEU A 228 -10.97 -24.81 34.41
N LEU A 229 -11.29 -24.78 33.12
CA LEU A 229 -12.33 -25.62 32.53
C LEU A 229 -11.86 -27.02 32.19
N ALA A 230 -10.56 -27.19 31.94
CA ALA A 230 -9.97 -28.50 31.63
C ALA A 230 -10.13 -29.48 32.81
N GLY A 231 -10.98 -30.52 32.60
CA GLY A 231 -11.29 -31.51 33.64
C GLY A 231 -12.43 -31.15 34.57
N ALA A 232 -13.10 -30.01 34.39
CA ALA A 232 -14.27 -29.64 35.17
C ALA A 232 -15.53 -30.42 34.74
N SER A 233 -16.38 -30.72 35.69
CA SER A 233 -17.61 -31.47 35.47
C SER A 233 -18.86 -30.61 35.70
N VAL A 234 -20.01 -31.08 35.22
CA VAL A 234 -21.28 -30.41 35.43
C VAL A 234 -21.55 -30.19 36.93
N GLY A 235 -21.84 -28.97 37.31
CA GLY A 235 -22.12 -28.55 38.68
C GLY A 235 -20.85 -28.09 39.44
N ASP A 236 -19.68 -28.22 38.90
CA ASP A 236 -18.45 -27.73 39.53
C ASP A 236 -18.40 -26.21 39.54
N VAL A 237 -17.86 -25.67 40.64
CA VAL A 237 -17.51 -24.29 40.79
C VAL A 237 -15.98 -24.23 40.91
N VAL A 238 -15.31 -23.82 39.83
CA VAL A 238 -13.85 -23.70 39.78
C VAL A 238 -13.45 -22.23 39.97
N GLU A 239 -12.37 -22.02 40.68
CA GLU A 239 -11.83 -20.67 40.94
C GLU A 239 -10.32 -20.69 40.73
N GLY A 240 -9.81 -19.67 40.06
CA GLY A 240 -8.38 -19.54 39.79
C GLY A 240 -7.99 -18.19 39.20
N ASP A 241 -6.72 -18.08 38.90
CA ASP A 241 -6.15 -16.85 38.40
C ASP A 241 -6.43 -16.67 36.90
N GLY A 242 -6.82 -15.46 36.52
CA GLY A 242 -7.01 -15.04 35.13
C GLY A 242 -6.43 -13.65 34.91
N THR A 243 -6.46 -13.21 33.66
CA THR A 243 -5.97 -11.88 33.28
C THR A 243 -7.00 -11.18 32.40
N LEU A 244 -7.37 -9.95 32.78
CA LEU A 244 -8.12 -9.06 31.88
C LEU A 244 -7.12 -8.35 30.96
N PRO A 245 -7.26 -8.45 29.64
CA PRO A 245 -6.38 -7.80 28.69
C PRO A 245 -6.46 -6.27 28.78
N ALA A 246 -5.37 -5.60 28.43
CA ALA A 246 -5.34 -4.15 28.23
C ALA A 246 -6.43 -3.72 27.24
N GLY A 247 -7.10 -2.61 27.52
CA GLY A 247 -8.21 -2.10 26.71
C GLY A 247 -9.59 -2.58 27.13
N PHE A 248 -9.72 -3.60 28.01
CA PHE A 248 -11.03 -4.03 28.50
C PHE A 248 -11.60 -3.07 29.56
N THR A 249 -10.79 -2.70 30.56
CA THR A 249 -11.19 -1.74 31.60
C THR A 249 -10.12 -0.67 31.89
N GLN A 250 -8.87 -0.91 31.50
CA GLN A 250 -7.70 -0.04 31.72
C GLN A 250 -6.65 -0.26 30.63
N ASP A 251 -5.60 0.58 30.61
CA ASP A 251 -4.53 0.55 29.60
C ASP A 251 -3.49 -0.59 29.79
N GLU A 252 -3.57 -1.35 30.89
CA GLU A 252 -2.63 -2.44 31.21
C GLU A 252 -3.37 -3.74 31.55
N ASP A 253 -2.70 -4.89 31.28
CA ASP A 253 -3.16 -6.19 31.69
C ASP A 253 -3.34 -6.26 33.21
N ARG A 254 -4.48 -6.80 33.63
CA ARG A 254 -4.86 -6.82 35.05
C ARG A 254 -5.11 -8.24 35.53
N PRO A 255 -4.36 -8.72 36.56
CA PRO A 255 -4.64 -10.02 37.16
C PRO A 255 -5.97 -9.98 37.92
N VAL A 256 -6.80 -11.00 37.69
CA VAL A 256 -8.11 -11.17 38.33
C VAL A 256 -8.29 -12.60 38.80
N THR A 257 -9.22 -12.81 39.73
CA THR A 257 -9.66 -14.13 40.09
C THR A 257 -10.94 -14.46 39.31
N LEU A 258 -10.88 -15.53 38.50
CA LEU A 258 -12.04 -16.04 37.78
C LEU A 258 -12.77 -17.07 38.67
N ARG A 259 -14.08 -16.96 38.76
CA ARG A 259 -14.98 -17.99 39.35
C ARG A 259 -15.95 -18.44 38.31
N VAL A 260 -15.93 -19.74 38.02
CA VAL A 260 -16.69 -20.33 36.92
C VAL A 260 -17.58 -21.45 37.47
N LEU A 261 -18.88 -21.36 37.20
CA LEU A 261 -19.86 -22.44 37.44
C LEU A 261 -20.09 -23.14 36.09
N VAL A 262 -19.79 -24.43 36.02
CA VAL A 262 -20.10 -25.28 34.86
C VAL A 262 -21.51 -25.81 34.96
N LYS A 263 -22.38 -25.41 34.02
CA LYS A 263 -23.82 -25.84 33.99
C LYS A 263 -24.05 -27.08 33.15
N GLU A 264 -23.43 -27.13 32.00
CA GLU A 264 -23.49 -28.23 31.04
C GLU A 264 -22.13 -28.47 30.41
N VAL A 265 -21.84 -29.72 30.08
CA VAL A 265 -20.72 -30.11 29.24
C VAL A 265 -21.27 -30.83 28.02
N LYS A 266 -20.87 -30.37 26.83
CA LYS A 266 -21.33 -30.95 25.56
C LYS A 266 -20.11 -31.36 24.76
N ALA A 267 -20.11 -32.56 24.23
CA ALA A 267 -19.10 -32.98 23.26
C ALA A 267 -19.55 -32.58 21.85
N LYS A 268 -18.59 -32.07 21.10
CA LYS A 268 -18.77 -31.82 19.67
C LYS A 268 -18.80 -33.16 18.94
N GLN A 269 -19.90 -33.45 18.25
CA GLN A 269 -20.05 -34.64 17.41
C GLN A 269 -19.97 -34.22 15.95
N LEU A 270 -18.84 -34.53 15.31
CA LEU A 270 -18.69 -34.27 13.89
C LEU A 270 -19.51 -35.24 13.07
N PRO A 271 -20.32 -34.77 12.10
CA PRO A 271 -21.05 -35.62 11.19
C PRO A 271 -20.10 -36.54 10.43
N VAL A 272 -20.60 -37.75 10.07
CA VAL A 272 -19.81 -38.67 9.27
C VAL A 272 -19.76 -38.18 7.82
N LEU A 273 -18.56 -38.12 7.22
CA LEU A 273 -18.41 -37.78 5.82
C LEU A 273 -19.08 -38.86 4.95
N THR A 274 -20.25 -38.56 4.44
CA THR A 274 -21.01 -39.40 3.48
C THR A 274 -21.44 -38.54 2.29
N ASP A 275 -21.71 -39.16 1.17
CA ASP A 275 -22.20 -38.46 -0.02
C ASP A 275 -23.54 -37.73 0.28
N GLU A 276 -24.39 -38.31 1.13
CA GLU A 276 -25.64 -37.69 1.59
C GLU A 276 -25.37 -36.41 2.40
N PHE A 277 -24.35 -36.42 3.30
CA PHE A 277 -23.95 -35.23 4.05
C PHE A 277 -23.44 -34.17 3.11
N MET A 278 -22.58 -34.53 2.12
CA MET A 278 -22.03 -33.55 1.17
C MET A 278 -23.12 -32.88 0.34
N SER A 279 -24.08 -33.67 -0.19
CA SER A 279 -25.17 -33.10 -0.98
C SER A 279 -26.17 -32.26 -0.17
N ASP A 280 -26.21 -32.44 1.16
CA ASP A 280 -27.11 -31.66 2.06
C ASP A 280 -26.49 -30.30 2.44
N VAL A 281 -25.15 -30.21 2.51
CA VAL A 281 -24.46 -29.05 3.07
C VAL A 281 -23.59 -28.27 2.07
N THR A 282 -23.37 -28.85 0.90
CA THR A 282 -22.57 -28.25 -0.20
C THR A 282 -23.24 -28.49 -1.54
N GLU A 283 -22.68 -27.95 -2.61
CA GLU A 283 -23.07 -28.19 -4.01
C GLU A 283 -22.57 -29.54 -4.57
N PHE A 284 -21.68 -30.24 -3.84
CA PHE A 284 -21.07 -31.50 -4.31
C PHE A 284 -21.96 -32.71 -4.01
N GLU A 285 -22.12 -33.59 -4.99
CA GLU A 285 -22.92 -34.81 -4.84
C GLU A 285 -22.15 -35.90 -4.06
N THR A 286 -20.81 -35.88 -4.05
CA THR A 286 -20.00 -36.91 -3.39
C THR A 286 -18.80 -36.33 -2.63
N VAL A 287 -18.35 -37.09 -1.61
CA VAL A 287 -17.14 -36.76 -0.84
C VAL A 287 -15.89 -36.69 -1.73
N GLU A 288 -15.80 -37.54 -2.75
CA GLU A 288 -14.65 -37.56 -3.68
C GLU A 288 -14.61 -36.34 -4.59
N GLU A 289 -15.78 -35.86 -5.03
CA GLU A 289 -15.94 -34.63 -5.79
C GLU A 289 -15.47 -33.43 -4.99
N ALA A 290 -15.96 -33.28 -3.74
CA ALA A 290 -15.54 -32.21 -2.86
C ALA A 290 -14.01 -32.22 -2.59
N ARG A 291 -13.41 -33.42 -2.38
CA ARG A 291 -11.97 -33.56 -2.22
C ARG A 291 -11.18 -33.16 -3.47
N THR A 292 -11.71 -33.47 -4.64
CA THR A 292 -11.10 -33.12 -5.92
C THR A 292 -11.14 -31.60 -6.11
N SER A 293 -12.29 -30.99 -5.91
CA SER A 293 -12.44 -29.54 -5.98
C SER A 293 -11.56 -28.80 -4.97
N LEU A 294 -11.52 -29.25 -3.71
CA LEU A 294 -10.62 -28.68 -2.71
C LEU A 294 -9.15 -28.81 -3.10
N ARG A 295 -8.73 -29.95 -3.66
CA ARG A 295 -7.35 -30.12 -4.15
C ARG A 295 -7.02 -29.15 -5.26
N GLU A 296 -7.93 -28.96 -6.23
CA GLU A 296 -7.77 -28.04 -7.33
C GLU A 296 -7.74 -26.58 -6.84
N ASN A 297 -8.59 -26.20 -5.93
CA ASN A 297 -8.63 -24.88 -5.33
C ASN A 297 -7.34 -24.56 -4.54
N ILE A 298 -6.88 -25.49 -3.69
CA ILE A 298 -5.64 -25.33 -2.93
C ILE A 298 -4.44 -25.26 -3.87
N LEU A 299 -4.42 -26.11 -4.91
CA LEU A 299 -3.35 -26.10 -5.90
C LEU A 299 -3.34 -24.78 -6.68
N ALA A 300 -4.49 -24.28 -7.12
CA ALA A 300 -4.61 -23.01 -7.82
C ALA A 300 -4.11 -21.86 -6.96
N TYR A 301 -4.51 -21.82 -5.70
CA TYR A 301 -4.05 -20.81 -4.74
C TYR A 301 -2.53 -20.87 -4.51
N LYS A 302 -1.97 -22.07 -4.26
CA LYS A 302 -0.53 -22.25 -4.09
C LYS A 302 0.26 -21.93 -5.37
N THR A 303 -0.27 -22.30 -6.53
CA THR A 303 0.35 -21.96 -7.82
C THR A 303 0.38 -20.45 -8.03
N GLN A 304 -0.69 -19.76 -7.69
CA GLN A 304 -0.72 -18.29 -7.77
C GLN A 304 0.26 -17.64 -6.78
N GLN A 305 0.37 -18.14 -5.56
CA GLN A 305 1.37 -17.67 -4.58
C GLN A 305 2.80 -17.92 -5.08
N ALA A 306 3.08 -19.13 -5.56
CA ALA A 306 4.39 -19.49 -6.10
C ALA A 306 4.75 -18.62 -7.32
N ARG A 307 3.78 -18.32 -8.19
CA ARG A 307 3.96 -17.43 -9.34
C ARG A 307 4.29 -16.00 -8.92
N THR A 308 3.58 -15.48 -7.94
CA THR A 308 3.87 -14.13 -7.38
C THR A 308 5.28 -14.10 -6.78
N ALA A 309 5.62 -15.10 -5.95
CA ALA A 309 6.95 -15.19 -5.35
C ALA A 309 8.06 -15.36 -6.40
N PHE A 310 7.80 -16.11 -7.48
CA PHE A 310 8.72 -16.25 -8.60
C PHE A 310 8.96 -14.91 -9.31
N ASN A 311 7.90 -14.18 -9.65
CA ASN A 311 8.02 -12.89 -10.31
C ASN A 311 8.82 -11.89 -9.45
N ASP A 312 8.51 -11.81 -8.17
CA ASP A 312 9.21 -10.94 -7.22
C ASP A 312 10.70 -11.29 -7.14
N ARG A 313 11.04 -12.58 -6.96
CA ARG A 313 12.42 -13.05 -6.87
C ARG A 313 13.20 -12.88 -8.18
N ALA A 314 12.55 -13.08 -9.34
CA ALA A 314 13.19 -12.84 -10.63
C ALA A 314 13.62 -11.39 -10.79
N VAL A 315 12.76 -10.47 -10.38
CA VAL A 315 13.04 -9.03 -10.38
C VAL A 315 14.12 -8.69 -9.36
N GLU A 316 14.03 -9.20 -8.13
CA GLU A 316 15.03 -8.98 -7.07
C GLU A 316 16.43 -9.44 -7.49
N GLN A 317 16.54 -10.62 -8.08
CA GLN A 317 17.81 -11.14 -8.58
C GLN A 317 18.39 -10.27 -9.68
N LEU A 318 17.55 -9.80 -10.61
CA LEU A 318 18.01 -8.92 -11.67
C LEU A 318 18.49 -7.58 -11.12
N VAL A 319 17.74 -6.99 -10.19
CA VAL A 319 18.09 -5.73 -9.54
C VAL A 319 19.39 -5.84 -8.74
N ALA A 320 19.60 -6.98 -8.04
CA ALA A 320 20.82 -7.24 -7.26
C ALA A 320 22.08 -7.32 -8.14
N ASP A 321 21.95 -7.74 -9.39
CA ASP A 321 23.07 -7.86 -10.34
C ASP A 321 23.40 -6.54 -11.05
N VAL A 322 22.55 -5.53 -10.91
CA VAL A 322 22.79 -4.21 -11.50
C VAL A 322 23.64 -3.35 -10.56
N ASP A 323 24.77 -2.82 -11.06
CA ASP A 323 25.60 -1.86 -10.33
C ASP A 323 24.94 -0.46 -10.39
N LEU A 324 23.91 -0.29 -9.55
CA LEU A 324 23.14 0.94 -9.45
C LEU A 324 23.43 1.69 -8.15
N GLU A 325 24.08 2.83 -8.27
CA GLU A 325 24.25 3.77 -7.17
C GLU A 325 23.05 4.71 -7.10
N LEU A 326 22.30 4.64 -6.00
CA LEU A 326 21.14 5.52 -5.77
C LEU A 326 21.57 6.80 -5.01
N PRO A 327 21.22 7.99 -5.52
CA PRO A 327 21.41 9.22 -4.77
C PRO A 327 20.66 9.20 -3.44
N GLN A 328 21.35 9.57 -2.35
CA GLN A 328 20.77 9.57 -1.02
C GLN A 328 19.50 10.44 -0.95
N ALA A 329 19.55 11.62 -1.59
CA ALA A 329 18.42 12.54 -1.62
C ALA A 329 17.16 11.93 -2.29
N LEU A 330 17.35 11.10 -3.31
CA LEU A 330 16.25 10.40 -3.98
C LEU A 330 15.62 9.33 -3.06
N VAL A 331 16.45 8.53 -2.38
CA VAL A 331 16.01 7.53 -1.40
C VAL A 331 15.27 8.20 -0.24
N ASP A 332 15.82 9.30 0.30
CA ASP A 332 15.20 10.04 1.40
C ASP A 332 13.86 10.65 1.00
N SER A 333 13.75 11.18 -0.22
CA SER A 333 12.50 11.74 -0.77
C SER A 333 11.41 10.67 -0.90
N GLU A 334 11.75 9.50 -1.45
CA GLU A 334 10.83 8.37 -1.60
C GLU A 334 10.40 7.82 -0.22
N ALA A 335 11.35 7.66 0.70
CA ALA A 335 11.06 7.23 2.06
C ALA A 335 10.12 8.21 2.78
N GLN A 336 10.35 9.52 2.63
CA GLN A 336 9.48 10.55 3.21
C GLN A 336 8.06 10.49 2.64
N ALA A 337 7.92 10.31 1.33
CA ALA A 337 6.61 10.18 0.69
C ALA A 337 5.85 8.95 1.22
N ARG A 338 6.53 7.81 1.39
CA ARG A 338 5.95 6.58 1.97
C ARG A 338 5.49 6.79 3.41
N ILE A 339 6.30 7.43 4.23
CA ILE A 339 5.96 7.77 5.62
C ILE A 339 4.73 8.68 5.65
N GLN A 340 4.67 9.72 4.81
CA GLN A 340 3.53 10.64 4.74
C GLN A 340 2.24 9.91 4.34
N ASN A 341 2.31 9.03 3.35
CA ASN A 341 1.16 8.22 2.92
C ASN A 341 0.69 7.26 4.02
N LEU A 342 1.62 6.64 4.76
CA LEU A 342 1.28 5.80 5.91
C LEU A 342 0.59 6.63 7.01
N LEU A 343 1.16 7.78 7.37
CA LEU A 343 0.58 8.65 8.40
C LEU A 343 -0.83 9.11 8.02
N ALA A 344 -1.07 9.48 6.76
CA ALA A 344 -2.40 9.85 6.27
C ALA A 344 -3.41 8.69 6.37
N ARG A 345 -2.96 7.45 6.10
CA ARG A 345 -3.81 6.26 6.25
C ARG A 345 -4.12 5.98 7.72
N LEU A 346 -3.11 6.01 8.60
CA LEU A 346 -3.30 5.81 10.03
C LEU A 346 -4.25 6.86 10.64
N GLU A 347 -4.14 8.12 10.19
CA GLU A 347 -5.06 9.19 10.60
C GLU A 347 -6.50 8.91 10.15
N SER A 348 -6.69 8.41 8.90
CA SER A 348 -8.00 7.99 8.39
C SER A 348 -8.62 6.87 9.22
N ASP A 349 -7.79 5.91 9.66
CA ASP A 349 -8.20 4.74 10.43
C ASP A 349 -8.26 5.04 11.96
N ASN A 350 -7.96 6.27 12.37
CA ASN A 350 -7.91 6.70 13.78
C ASN A 350 -6.88 5.93 14.62
N ILE A 351 -5.78 5.49 14.02
CA ILE A 351 -4.69 4.78 14.68
C ILE A 351 -3.54 5.74 14.98
N GLY A 352 -3.08 5.79 16.23
CA GLY A 352 -1.91 6.57 16.62
C GLY A 352 -0.61 5.96 16.05
N PHE A 353 0.32 6.81 15.58
CA PHE A 353 1.60 6.32 15.04
C PHE A 353 2.41 5.52 16.07
N GLU A 354 2.37 5.90 17.36
CA GLU A 354 3.04 5.16 18.44
C GLU A 354 2.42 3.79 18.68
N ASP A 355 1.08 3.68 18.53
CA ASP A 355 0.37 2.41 18.64
C ASP A 355 0.71 1.49 17.48
N TYR A 356 0.77 2.04 16.26
CA TYR A 356 1.25 1.31 15.07
C TYR A 356 2.66 0.77 15.29
N LEU A 357 3.61 1.59 15.75
CA LEU A 357 5.00 1.15 16.03
C LEU A 357 5.05 0.02 17.06
N ARG A 358 4.18 0.05 18.06
CA ARG A 358 4.06 -1.01 19.07
C ARG A 358 3.54 -2.31 18.47
N ILE A 359 2.56 -2.23 17.56
CA ILE A 359 2.00 -3.42 16.86
C ILE A 359 3.07 -4.06 15.98
N VAL A 360 3.83 -3.28 15.23
CA VAL A 360 4.88 -3.81 14.34
C VAL A 360 6.18 -4.16 15.08
N GLY A 361 6.27 -3.87 16.39
CA GLY A 361 7.43 -4.20 17.23
C GLY A 361 8.70 -3.44 16.84
N ARG A 362 8.57 -2.20 16.39
CA ARG A 362 9.69 -1.33 15.96
C ARG A 362 9.71 -0.04 16.76
N ASP A 363 10.91 0.49 16.99
CA ASP A 363 11.06 1.88 17.39
C ASP A 363 11.06 2.81 16.15
N GLN A 364 10.92 4.11 16.39
CA GLN A 364 10.85 5.09 15.31
C GLN A 364 12.11 5.09 14.42
N ALA A 365 13.30 4.88 15.00
CA ALA A 365 14.54 4.89 14.25
C ALA A 365 14.67 3.65 13.34
N GLY A 366 14.38 2.47 13.88
CA GLY A 366 14.37 1.23 13.12
C GLY A 366 13.29 1.24 12.01
N PHE A 367 12.12 1.80 12.30
CA PHE A 367 11.06 1.97 11.29
C PHE A 367 11.52 2.86 10.11
N VAL A 368 12.16 4.00 10.39
CA VAL A 368 12.68 4.90 9.33
C VAL A 368 13.77 4.21 8.51
N GLU A 369 14.63 3.40 9.14
CA GLU A 369 15.67 2.63 8.44
C GLU A 369 15.03 1.55 7.53
N ASP A 370 14.03 0.81 8.01
CA ASP A 370 13.30 -0.17 7.23
C ASP A 370 12.59 0.48 6.02
N VAL A 371 11.94 1.64 6.21
CA VAL A 371 11.29 2.37 5.11
C VAL A 371 12.29 2.87 4.08
N ARG A 372 13.49 3.34 4.51
CA ARG A 372 14.56 3.73 3.58
C ARG A 372 15.08 2.55 2.77
N ALA A 373 15.27 1.39 3.39
CA ALA A 373 15.68 0.19 2.69
C ALA A 373 14.64 -0.23 1.64
N GLN A 374 13.37 -0.22 2.01
CA GLN A 374 12.27 -0.49 1.08
C GLN A 374 12.19 0.54 -0.06
N ALA A 375 12.39 1.83 0.25
CA ALA A 375 12.43 2.89 -0.75
C ALA A 375 13.57 2.68 -1.75
N ALA A 376 14.77 2.33 -1.27
CA ALA A 376 15.92 2.04 -2.12
C ALA A 376 15.65 0.85 -3.05
N THR A 377 15.09 -0.24 -2.54
CA THR A 377 14.72 -1.40 -3.35
C THR A 377 13.69 -1.04 -4.41
N ALA A 378 12.63 -0.33 -4.05
CA ALA A 378 11.58 0.06 -4.99
C ALA A 378 12.10 1.02 -6.09
N LEU A 379 12.98 1.96 -5.73
CA LEU A 379 13.63 2.84 -6.71
C LEU A 379 14.52 2.06 -7.66
N ALA A 380 15.33 1.13 -7.14
CA ALA A 380 16.19 0.28 -7.96
C ALA A 380 15.35 -0.55 -8.95
N THR A 381 14.30 -1.21 -8.47
CA THR A 381 13.36 -1.96 -9.30
C THR A 381 12.75 -1.06 -10.38
N ARG A 382 12.27 0.11 -10.03
CA ARG A 382 11.67 1.05 -10.97
C ARG A 382 12.66 1.45 -12.07
N ILE A 383 13.90 1.79 -11.72
CA ILE A 383 14.93 2.20 -12.68
C ILE A 383 15.29 1.06 -13.64
N VAL A 384 15.42 -0.18 -13.12
CA VAL A 384 15.69 -1.36 -13.93
C VAL A 384 14.55 -1.62 -14.90
N VAL A 385 13.31 -1.61 -14.44
CA VAL A 385 12.10 -1.84 -15.25
C VAL A 385 11.95 -0.77 -16.35
N GLU A 386 12.09 0.52 -16.00
CA GLU A 386 12.05 1.62 -16.98
C GLU A 386 13.18 1.52 -18.01
N THR A 387 14.34 1.03 -17.60
CA THR A 387 15.46 0.78 -18.52
C THR A 387 15.15 -0.35 -19.48
N ILE A 388 14.53 -1.46 -19.04
CA ILE A 388 14.09 -2.55 -19.93
C ILE A 388 13.10 -2.02 -20.96
N VAL A 389 12.08 -1.27 -20.54
CA VAL A 389 11.10 -0.64 -21.43
C VAL A 389 11.81 0.17 -22.52
N SER A 390 12.82 0.95 -22.11
CA SER A 390 13.58 1.81 -23.04
C SER A 390 14.46 1.02 -24.03
N ILE A 391 15.21 0.01 -23.54
CA ILE A 391 16.15 -0.78 -24.35
C ILE A 391 15.38 -1.68 -25.33
N GLU A 392 14.31 -2.33 -24.89
CA GLU A 392 13.50 -3.21 -25.74
C GLU A 392 12.55 -2.43 -26.66
N GLY A 393 12.37 -1.13 -26.42
CA GLY A 393 11.45 -0.28 -27.20
C GLY A 393 10.00 -0.69 -27.04
N THR A 394 9.63 -1.16 -25.85
CA THR A 394 8.25 -1.61 -25.53
C THR A 394 7.27 -0.46 -25.73
N SER A 395 6.13 -0.74 -26.34
CA SER A 395 5.06 0.23 -26.59
C SER A 395 3.73 -0.34 -26.14
N VAL A 396 2.78 0.52 -25.84
CA VAL A 396 1.40 0.16 -25.54
C VAL A 396 0.58 0.33 -26.81
N ASP A 397 -0.19 -0.68 -27.17
CA ASP A 397 -1.15 -0.60 -28.28
C ASP A 397 -2.56 -0.22 -27.79
N ASP A 398 -3.47 0.04 -28.74
CA ASP A 398 -4.82 0.52 -28.43
C ASP A 398 -5.67 -0.55 -27.71
N ASP A 399 -5.39 -1.83 -27.92
CA ASP A 399 -6.11 -2.95 -27.31
C ASP A 399 -5.65 -3.15 -25.85
N GLU A 400 -4.36 -3.14 -25.58
CA GLU A 400 -3.78 -3.18 -24.23
C GLU A 400 -4.23 -1.99 -23.36
N TYR A 401 -4.31 -0.81 -23.98
CA TYR A 401 -4.82 0.38 -23.29
C TYR A 401 -6.29 0.24 -22.93
N ARG A 402 -7.10 -0.30 -23.86
CA ARG A 402 -8.52 -0.55 -23.61
C ARG A 402 -8.75 -1.61 -22.54
N GLU A 403 -8.00 -2.72 -22.56
CA GLU A 403 -8.07 -3.76 -21.53
C GLU A 403 -7.78 -3.19 -20.13
N ALA A 404 -6.78 -2.29 -20.01
CA ALA A 404 -6.49 -1.62 -18.76
C ALA A 404 -7.63 -0.71 -18.28
N LEU A 405 -8.29 0.00 -19.21
CA LEU A 405 -9.47 0.81 -18.89
C LEU A 405 -10.66 -0.06 -18.45
N GLU A 406 -10.90 -1.20 -19.11
CA GLU A 406 -11.94 -2.16 -18.74
C GLU A 406 -11.72 -2.74 -17.35
N ALA A 407 -10.47 -3.08 -17.00
CA ALA A 407 -10.12 -3.56 -15.67
C ALA A 407 -10.37 -2.50 -14.57
N ILE A 408 -10.04 -1.22 -14.84
CA ILE A 408 -10.31 -0.12 -13.91
C ILE A 408 -11.82 0.12 -13.78
N ALA A 409 -12.54 0.11 -14.89
CA ALA A 409 -13.99 0.30 -14.92
C ALA A 409 -14.72 -0.78 -14.12
N ALA A 410 -14.34 -2.05 -14.30
CA ALA A 410 -14.90 -3.19 -13.55
C ALA A 410 -14.67 -3.07 -12.04
N SER A 411 -13.48 -2.60 -11.63
CA SER A 411 -13.15 -2.45 -10.19
C SER A 411 -13.81 -1.25 -9.51
N SER A 412 -14.27 -0.25 -10.28
CA SER A 412 -14.84 1.01 -9.77
C SER A 412 -16.34 1.16 -10.04
N GLU A 413 -17.01 0.11 -10.55
CA GLU A 413 -18.43 0.14 -10.95
C GLU A 413 -18.75 1.31 -11.92
N SER A 414 -17.78 1.68 -12.76
CA SER A 414 -17.86 2.79 -13.71
C SER A 414 -17.81 2.28 -15.14
N THR A 415 -18.18 3.13 -16.10
CA THR A 415 -18.02 2.80 -17.53
C THR A 415 -16.62 3.17 -18.04
N VAL A 416 -16.17 2.48 -19.10
CA VAL A 416 -14.87 2.77 -19.75
C VAL A 416 -14.78 4.24 -20.18
N GLU A 417 -15.88 4.79 -20.72
CA GLU A 417 -15.95 6.18 -21.17
C GLU A 417 -15.80 7.18 -20.02
N GLU A 418 -16.33 6.87 -18.83
CA GLU A 418 -16.18 7.72 -17.64
C GLU A 418 -14.74 7.69 -17.12
N ILE A 419 -14.09 6.52 -17.11
CA ILE A 419 -12.68 6.39 -16.71
C ILE A 419 -11.78 7.12 -17.70
N GLU A 420 -11.94 6.92 -19.02
CA GLU A 420 -11.16 7.60 -20.05
C GLU A 420 -11.26 9.14 -19.90
N LYS A 421 -12.48 9.65 -19.73
CA LYS A 421 -12.70 11.06 -19.52
C LYS A 421 -12.05 11.58 -18.23
N MET A 422 -12.13 10.83 -17.15
CA MET A 422 -11.49 11.19 -15.86
C MET A 422 -9.98 11.28 -16.02
N LEU A 423 -9.35 10.30 -16.69
CA LEU A 423 -7.90 10.29 -16.94
C LEU A 423 -7.46 11.46 -17.81
N ASP A 424 -8.25 11.82 -18.84
CA ASP A 424 -7.99 12.99 -19.68
C ASP A 424 -8.09 14.32 -18.89
N GLU A 425 -9.15 14.48 -18.08
CA GLU A 425 -9.38 15.70 -17.28
C GLU A 425 -8.31 15.87 -16.18
N THR A 426 -7.79 14.79 -15.63
CA THR A 426 -6.76 14.80 -14.58
C THR A 426 -5.34 14.74 -15.13
N GLY A 427 -5.15 14.52 -16.44
CA GLY A 427 -3.84 14.37 -17.08
C GLY A 427 -3.12 13.07 -16.68
N GLN A 428 -3.86 12.01 -16.32
CA GLN A 428 -3.31 10.73 -15.83
C GLN A 428 -3.10 9.68 -16.94
N VAL A 429 -3.40 9.99 -18.19
CA VAL A 429 -3.21 9.09 -19.35
C VAL A 429 -1.76 8.60 -19.45
N GLU A 430 -0.79 9.50 -19.27
CA GLU A 430 0.65 9.12 -19.29
C GLU A 430 1.02 8.20 -18.12
N SER A 431 0.40 8.38 -16.96
CA SER A 431 0.61 7.51 -15.79
C SER A 431 0.12 6.10 -16.07
N LEU A 432 -1.12 5.94 -16.59
CA LEU A 432 -1.68 4.64 -16.96
C LEU A 432 -0.82 3.94 -18.03
N THR A 433 -0.41 4.67 -19.07
CA THR A 433 0.49 4.13 -20.09
C THR A 433 1.81 3.65 -19.48
N GLY A 434 2.39 4.42 -18.55
CA GLY A 434 3.58 4.04 -17.81
C GLY A 434 3.38 2.78 -16.95
N ASP A 435 2.21 2.61 -16.33
CA ASP A 435 1.88 1.43 -15.55
C ASP A 435 1.78 0.18 -16.43
N ILE A 436 1.17 0.28 -17.60
CA ILE A 436 1.09 -0.81 -18.58
C ILE A 436 2.50 -1.21 -19.05
N LEU A 437 3.36 -0.23 -19.39
CA LEU A 437 4.73 -0.50 -19.80
C LEU A 437 5.55 -1.20 -18.71
N ARG A 438 5.40 -0.77 -17.46
CA ARG A 438 6.06 -1.41 -16.30
C ARG A 438 5.59 -2.85 -16.12
N ARG A 439 4.30 -3.11 -16.21
CA ARG A 439 3.74 -4.46 -16.14
C ARG A 439 4.35 -5.34 -17.24
N LYS A 440 4.35 -4.88 -18.50
CA LYS A 440 4.95 -5.62 -19.64
C LYS A 440 6.43 -5.95 -19.41
N ALA A 441 7.20 -5.03 -18.82
CA ALA A 441 8.61 -5.29 -18.52
C ALA A 441 8.78 -6.29 -17.37
N LEU A 442 7.93 -6.26 -16.37
CA LEU A 442 7.91 -7.26 -15.29
C LEU A 442 7.53 -8.64 -15.83
N ASP A 443 6.50 -8.73 -16.67
CA ASP A 443 6.10 -9.96 -17.34
C ASP A 443 7.25 -10.51 -18.22
N ARG A 444 7.95 -9.65 -18.95
CA ARG A 444 9.13 -10.03 -19.76
C ARG A 444 10.27 -10.62 -18.91
N ILE A 445 10.52 -10.06 -17.72
CA ILE A 445 11.52 -10.60 -16.77
C ILE A 445 11.10 -12.00 -16.31
N ALA A 446 9.83 -12.15 -15.93
CA ALA A 446 9.29 -13.43 -15.46
C ALA A 446 9.28 -14.50 -16.57
N GLU A 447 8.89 -14.15 -17.78
CA GLU A 447 8.89 -15.06 -18.94
C GLU A 447 10.30 -15.51 -19.34
N ALA A 448 11.29 -14.67 -19.12
CA ALA A 448 12.68 -14.97 -19.43
C ALA A 448 13.33 -15.91 -18.41
N ALA A 449 12.86 -15.89 -17.15
CA ALA A 449 13.39 -16.68 -16.06
C ALA A 449 12.83 -18.11 -16.04
N VAL A 450 13.51 -19.02 -15.36
CA VAL A 450 13.10 -20.43 -15.22
C VAL A 450 12.85 -20.73 -13.75
N PRO A 451 11.61 -21.06 -13.35
CA PRO A 451 11.33 -21.46 -11.97
C PRO A 451 11.90 -22.85 -11.66
N VAL A 452 12.67 -22.97 -10.60
CA VAL A 452 13.27 -24.23 -10.15
C VAL A 452 13.00 -24.44 -8.65
N ASP A 453 12.91 -25.71 -8.24
CA ASP A 453 12.87 -26.08 -6.83
C ASP A 453 14.29 -26.11 -6.20
N ALA A 454 14.37 -26.40 -4.90
CA ALA A 454 15.65 -26.51 -4.17
C ALA A 454 16.59 -27.60 -4.72
N ASP A 455 16.06 -28.56 -5.45
CA ASP A 455 16.83 -29.64 -6.10
C ASP A 455 17.23 -29.29 -7.54
N GLY A 456 16.80 -28.14 -8.06
CA GLY A 456 17.09 -27.66 -9.42
C GLY A 456 16.14 -28.23 -10.49
N ASN A 457 15.02 -28.82 -10.10
CA ASN A 457 14.01 -29.25 -11.07
C ASN A 457 13.11 -28.09 -11.46
N VAL A 458 12.74 -28.03 -12.75
CA VAL A 458 11.81 -27.02 -13.25
C VAL A 458 10.43 -27.22 -12.61
N VAL A 459 9.88 -26.14 -12.05
CA VAL A 459 8.55 -26.11 -11.46
C VAL A 459 7.54 -25.62 -12.47
N ASP A 460 6.40 -26.31 -12.63
CA ASP A 460 5.31 -25.85 -13.46
C ASP A 460 4.45 -24.84 -12.69
N LEU A 461 4.38 -23.63 -13.21
CA LEU A 461 3.59 -22.52 -12.68
C LEU A 461 2.42 -22.13 -13.61
N THR A 462 2.00 -23.05 -14.50
CA THR A 462 0.84 -22.84 -15.34
C THR A 462 -0.39 -22.61 -14.46
N PRO A 463 -1.16 -21.52 -14.68
CA PRO A 463 -2.37 -21.27 -13.90
C PRO A 463 -3.34 -22.44 -13.99
N VAL A 464 -3.76 -22.93 -12.83
CA VAL A 464 -4.85 -23.91 -12.75
C VAL A 464 -6.15 -23.13 -12.93
N VAL A 465 -6.87 -23.38 -14.02
CA VAL A 465 -8.20 -22.82 -14.21
C VAL A 465 -9.15 -23.69 -13.38
N VAL A 466 -9.67 -23.14 -12.32
CA VAL A 466 -10.80 -23.73 -11.62
C VAL A 466 -12.03 -23.16 -12.30
N ASP A 467 -12.85 -24.04 -12.89
CA ASP A 467 -14.13 -23.62 -13.45
C ASP A 467 -14.94 -23.03 -12.28
N ALA A 468 -15.06 -21.71 -12.27
CA ALA A 468 -16.08 -21.08 -11.45
C ALA A 468 -17.39 -21.47 -12.13
N ASP A 469 -18.23 -22.22 -11.41
CA ASP A 469 -19.56 -22.52 -11.90
C ASP A 469 -20.20 -21.21 -12.36
N ASP A 470 -20.63 -21.21 -13.64
CA ASP A 470 -21.44 -20.17 -14.24
C ASP A 470 -22.73 -20.07 -13.40
N ASP A 471 -22.74 -19.19 -12.41
CA ASP A 471 -23.98 -18.62 -11.90
C ASP A 471 -24.59 -17.77 -13.02
N GLU A 472 -25.06 -18.45 -14.09
CA GLU A 472 -26.04 -17.87 -14.97
C GLU A 472 -27.28 -17.59 -14.09
N GLU A 473 -27.40 -16.38 -13.59
CA GLU A 473 -28.65 -15.83 -13.11
C GLU A 473 -29.67 -16.05 -14.25
N GLU A 474 -30.48 -17.13 -14.14
CA GLU A 474 -31.70 -17.26 -14.90
C GLU A 474 -32.57 -16.03 -14.58
N GLU A 475 -32.53 -15.03 -15.47
CA GLU A 475 -33.56 -14.00 -15.48
C GLU A 475 -34.94 -14.69 -15.51
N PRO A 476 -35.82 -14.40 -14.56
CA PRO A 476 -37.16 -14.97 -14.62
C PRO A 476 -37.83 -14.44 -15.90
N SER A 477 -38.05 -15.35 -16.84
CA SER A 477 -38.81 -15.13 -18.05
C SER A 477 -40.18 -14.52 -17.68
N GLY A 478 -40.31 -13.22 -18.00
CA GLY A 478 -41.58 -12.52 -17.86
C GLY A 478 -42.68 -13.20 -18.68
N ASP A 479 -43.65 -13.73 -17.97
CA ASP A 479 -44.90 -14.22 -18.55
C ASP A 479 -45.73 -13.01 -19.03
N ASP A 480 -45.79 -12.85 -20.36
CA ASP A 480 -46.72 -11.97 -21.06
C ASP A 480 -48.14 -12.46 -20.87
N GLY A 481 -48.86 -11.89 -19.90
CA GLY A 481 -50.27 -12.02 -19.73
C GLY A 481 -50.99 -10.73 -20.10
N GLN A 482 -51.49 -10.67 -21.33
CA GLN A 482 -52.41 -9.67 -21.88
C GLN A 482 -53.76 -9.65 -21.15
N ASP A 483 -54.35 -8.45 -21.19
CA ASP A 483 -55.78 -8.08 -21.14
C ASP A 483 -56.45 -7.99 -19.76
N ASP A 484 -56.91 -6.83 -19.33
CA ASP A 484 -58.26 -6.32 -19.71
C ASP A 484 -58.58 -4.94 -19.09
N GLU A 485 -59.28 -4.18 -19.86
CA GLU A 485 -59.84 -2.85 -19.55
C GLU A 485 -60.74 -2.85 -18.31
N SER A 486 -60.67 -1.84 -17.51
CA SER A 486 -61.87 -1.01 -17.18
C SER A 486 -61.54 0.03 -16.10
N SER A 487 -61.61 1.29 -16.51
CA SER A 487 -61.92 2.40 -15.58
C SER A 487 -63.29 2.21 -14.91
N PRO A 488 -63.50 2.80 -13.71
CA PRO A 488 -64.23 4.07 -13.78
C PRO A 488 -63.72 5.17 -12.80
N GLU A 489 -63.89 6.38 -13.27
CA GLU A 489 -63.97 7.63 -12.52
C GLU A 489 -64.86 7.49 -11.27
N ILE A 490 -64.53 8.18 -10.18
CA ILE A 490 -65.47 8.97 -9.36
C ILE A 490 -64.69 10.00 -8.56
N GLU A 491 -65.17 11.25 -8.68
CA GLU A 491 -64.96 12.47 -7.92
C GLU A 491 -64.95 12.31 -6.38
N GLU A 492 -64.13 13.00 -5.66
CA GLU A 492 -64.31 14.23 -4.87
C GLU A 492 -62.98 14.72 -4.31
#